data_a2409513ff83ee71d1b0071c34968164
#
_entry.id   a2409513ff83ee71d1b0071c34968164
#
_cell.length_a   1.000
_cell.length_b   1.000
_cell.length_c   1.000
_cell.angle_alpha   90.00
_cell.angle_beta   90.00
_cell.angle_gamma   90.00
#
_symmetry.space_group_name_H-M   'P 1'
#
loop_
_entity.id
_entity.type
_entity.pdbx_description
1 polymer ?
#
loop_
_entity_poly.entity_id
_entity_poly.type
_entity_poly.pdbx_seq_one_letter_code
_entity_poly.pdbx_strand_id
1 'polypeptide(L)'
;NFSMWCCGFINGSSSAYVIFKASKAGVPVGYTITTGDDNASMKGRNPLSWKLYGNNEGKDGNWKLIQEISNDEKLEDKNYASYDFKCEGSTYYKYFKWEITAIHSGKTLQVGEFELKLKTTCSHKNADGSSALGKAIETIEATCVEHGYTTHECSICHSIVKVDNNDELKKHTPPIMCR
;
A
#
# COMPACT_ATOMS: atom_id res chain seq x y z
N ASN A 1 3.68 22.82 -2.57
CA ASN A 1 2.44 23.05 -1.81
C ASN A 1 2.33 21.95 -0.77
N PHE A 2 2.70 22.25 0.48
CA PHE A 2 2.38 21.37 1.59
C PHE A 2 0.88 21.49 1.87
N SER A 3 0.12 20.43 1.58
CA SER A 3 -1.26 20.33 2.02
C SER A 3 -1.25 19.68 3.39
N MET A 4 -1.51 20.46 4.41
CA MET A 4 -1.64 19.98 5.78
C MET A 4 -3.03 19.38 6.01
N TRP A 5 -3.11 18.21 6.65
CA TRP A 5 -4.36 17.66 7.12
C TRP A 5 -4.66 18.22 8.52
N CYS A 6 -5.75 18.99 8.61
CA CYS A 6 -6.18 19.62 9.85
C CYS A 6 -7.70 19.44 10.00
N CYS A 7 -8.15 18.93 11.14
CA CYS A 7 -9.57 18.77 11.45
C CYS A 7 -9.86 18.89 12.95
N GLY A 8 -11.14 19.18 13.25
CA GLY A 8 -11.62 19.12 14.63
C GLY A 8 -11.51 17.71 15.21
N PHE A 9 -11.04 17.58 16.45
CA PHE A 9 -10.82 16.32 17.11
C PHE A 9 -11.12 16.40 18.62
N ILE A 10 -11.88 15.44 19.15
CA ILE A 10 -12.18 15.34 20.57
C ILE A 10 -11.77 13.94 21.05
N ASN A 11 -10.75 13.86 21.91
CA ASN A 11 -10.29 12.60 22.50
C ASN A 11 -11.45 11.82 23.15
N GLY A 12 -11.49 10.52 22.86
CA GLY A 12 -12.54 9.61 23.38
C GLY A 12 -13.88 9.67 22.64
N SER A 13 -14.09 10.65 21.73
CA SER A 13 -15.36 10.80 20.98
C SER A 13 -15.15 10.93 19.47
N SER A 14 -13.94 11.26 19.03
CA SER A 14 -13.61 11.40 17.62
C SER A 14 -12.57 10.37 17.20
N SER A 15 -12.64 9.96 15.93
CA SER A 15 -11.54 9.36 15.21
C SER A 15 -11.42 10.04 13.83
N ALA A 16 -10.22 10.13 13.32
CA ALA A 16 -9.97 10.65 11.99
C ALA A 16 -9.16 9.64 11.21
N TYR A 17 -9.51 9.40 9.97
CA TYR A 17 -8.79 8.40 9.17
C TYR A 17 -8.62 8.83 7.72
N VAL A 18 -7.61 8.26 7.10
CA VAL A 18 -7.39 8.31 5.66
C VAL A 18 -7.29 6.90 5.10
N ILE A 19 -7.90 6.67 3.93
CA ILE A 19 -7.79 5.42 3.18
C ILE A 19 -7.09 5.74 1.87
N PHE A 20 -6.09 4.94 1.53
CA PHE A 20 -5.35 5.09 0.29
C PHE A 20 -5.08 3.73 -0.36
N LYS A 21 -4.92 3.75 -1.68
CA LYS A 21 -4.63 2.59 -2.50
C LYS A 21 -3.20 2.68 -3.01
N ALA A 22 -2.36 1.70 -2.71
CA ALA A 22 -1.02 1.62 -3.26
C ALA A 22 -1.06 1.30 -4.77
N SER A 23 -0.11 1.78 -5.55
CA SER A 23 0.03 1.44 -6.97
C SER A 23 0.27 -0.06 -7.18
N LYS A 24 1.07 -0.67 -6.30
CA LYS A 24 1.30 -2.12 -6.20
C LYS A 24 1.03 -2.58 -4.79
N ALA A 25 0.51 -3.81 -4.62
CA ALA A 25 0.41 -4.40 -3.30
C ALA A 25 1.81 -4.56 -2.68
N GLY A 26 1.92 -4.35 -1.38
CA GLY A 26 3.19 -4.44 -0.68
C GLY A 26 3.03 -4.77 0.80
N VAL A 27 4.12 -5.27 1.37
CA VAL A 27 4.24 -5.50 2.81
C VAL A 27 4.66 -4.18 3.46
N PRO A 28 3.90 -3.63 4.41
CA PRO A 28 4.30 -2.43 5.13
C PRO A 28 5.52 -2.72 6.01
N VAL A 29 6.58 -1.94 5.80
CA VAL A 29 7.83 -2.06 6.55
C VAL A 29 8.08 -0.87 7.47
N GLY A 30 7.30 0.19 7.31
CA GLY A 30 7.35 1.38 8.14
C GLY A 30 6.58 2.53 7.51
N TYR A 31 6.57 3.64 8.19
CA TYR A 31 6.00 4.91 7.71
C TYR A 31 6.69 6.10 8.36
N THR A 32 6.56 7.26 7.72
CA THR A 32 7.02 8.54 8.24
C THR A 32 5.82 9.43 8.49
N ILE A 33 5.79 10.08 9.66
CA ILE A 33 4.83 11.15 9.98
C ILE A 33 5.62 12.45 10.02
N THR A 34 5.18 13.45 9.26
CA THR A 34 5.74 14.80 9.29
C THR A 34 4.72 15.74 9.94
N THR A 35 5.17 16.53 10.91
CA THR A 35 4.32 17.50 11.61
C THR A 35 3.97 18.69 10.70
N GLY A 36 2.96 19.46 11.07
CA GLY A 36 2.52 20.63 10.32
C GLY A 36 3.49 21.80 10.41
N ASP A 37 3.08 22.90 9.80
CA ASP A 37 3.88 24.12 9.65
C ASP A 37 3.84 25.04 10.90
N ASP A 38 2.87 24.85 11.80
CA ASP A 38 2.66 25.68 12.98
C ASP A 38 2.63 24.89 14.31
N ASN A 39 3.03 23.61 14.31
CA ASN A 39 3.01 22.76 15.52
C ASN A 39 3.82 23.35 16.69
N ALA A 40 4.89 24.09 16.43
CA ALA A 40 5.70 24.72 17.46
C ALA A 40 4.91 25.78 18.27
N SER A 41 3.98 26.49 17.61
CA SER A 41 3.10 27.48 18.21
C SER A 41 1.75 26.93 18.63
N MET A 42 1.22 25.97 17.89
CA MET A 42 -0.07 25.31 18.10
C MET A 42 0.11 23.89 18.66
N LYS A 43 0.60 23.84 19.89
CA LYS A 43 1.02 22.60 20.56
C LYS A 43 -0.14 21.61 20.79
N GLY A 44 0.23 20.33 20.90
CA GLY A 44 -0.67 19.24 21.26
C GLY A 44 -1.56 18.72 20.14
N ARG A 45 -1.42 19.21 18.91
CA ARG A 45 -2.22 18.80 17.76
C ARG A 45 -1.75 17.51 17.10
N ASN A 46 -0.54 17.03 17.42
CA ASN A 46 -0.01 15.79 16.90
C ASN A 46 -0.85 14.57 17.30
N PRO A 47 -0.90 13.53 16.48
CA PRO A 47 -1.40 12.23 16.89
C PRO A 47 -0.71 11.73 18.16
N LEU A 48 -1.50 11.22 19.12
CA LEU A 48 -1.03 10.54 20.33
C LEU A 48 -1.21 9.04 20.22
N SER A 49 -2.32 8.61 19.61
CA SER A 49 -2.59 7.19 19.38
C SER A 49 -3.22 6.99 18.01
N TRP A 50 -2.83 5.90 17.35
CA TRP A 50 -3.34 5.58 16.03
C TRP A 50 -3.21 4.09 15.69
N LYS A 51 -3.91 3.68 14.63
CA LYS A 51 -3.89 2.33 14.09
C LYS A 51 -3.63 2.38 12.59
N LEU A 52 -2.80 1.46 12.12
CA LEU A 52 -2.59 1.20 10.70
C LEU A 52 -3.21 -0.13 10.34
N TYR A 53 -4.01 -0.16 9.28
CA TYR A 53 -4.69 -1.34 8.78
C TYR A 53 -4.37 -1.56 7.31
N GLY A 54 -4.56 -2.80 6.85
CA GLY A 54 -4.49 -3.17 5.45
C GLY A 54 -5.60 -4.13 5.03
N ASN A 55 -5.96 -4.11 3.74
CA ASN A 55 -6.80 -5.13 3.10
C ASN A 55 -6.53 -5.20 1.59
N ASN A 56 -7.16 -6.18 0.90
CA ASN A 56 -7.09 -6.35 -0.55
C ASN A 56 -8.46 -6.19 -1.25
N GLU A 57 -9.54 -5.91 -0.50
CA GLU A 57 -10.92 -5.87 -0.98
C GLU A 57 -11.40 -4.47 -1.36
N GLY A 58 -10.70 -3.43 -0.89
CA GLY A 58 -11.04 -2.02 -1.14
C GLY A 58 -11.46 -1.28 0.13
N LYS A 59 -12.01 -0.07 -0.07
CA LYS A 59 -12.34 0.83 1.05
C LYS A 59 -13.39 0.26 2.02
N ASP A 60 -14.27 -0.61 1.55
CA ASP A 60 -15.36 -1.21 2.31
C ASP A 60 -15.04 -2.66 2.76
N GLY A 61 -13.78 -3.10 2.55
CA GLY A 61 -13.33 -4.46 2.88
C GLY A 61 -13.03 -4.65 4.37
N ASN A 62 -12.70 -5.89 4.70
CA ASN A 62 -12.32 -6.28 6.07
C ASN A 62 -10.92 -5.79 6.41
N TRP A 63 -10.81 -4.77 7.24
CA TRP A 63 -9.55 -4.19 7.67
C TRP A 63 -8.82 -5.09 8.66
N LYS A 64 -7.58 -5.45 8.35
CA LYS A 64 -6.67 -6.19 9.22
C LYS A 64 -5.73 -5.22 9.90
N LEU A 65 -5.66 -5.27 11.23
CA LEU A 65 -4.72 -4.45 12.00
C LEU A 65 -3.29 -4.86 11.67
N ILE A 66 -2.46 -3.90 11.31
CA ILE A 66 -1.03 -4.06 11.05
C ILE A 66 -0.24 -3.61 12.27
N GLN A 67 -0.56 -2.42 12.78
CA GLN A 67 0.10 -1.83 13.93
C GLN A 67 -0.84 -0.93 14.71
N GLU A 68 -0.66 -0.91 16.02
CA GLU A 68 -1.28 0.04 16.92
C GLU A 68 -0.20 0.76 17.74
N ILE A 69 -0.28 2.07 17.77
CA ILE A 69 0.54 2.92 18.63
C ILE A 69 -0.40 3.58 19.65
N SER A 70 -0.04 3.48 20.91
CA SER A 70 -0.78 4.09 22.01
C SER A 70 0.14 4.97 22.82
N ASN A 71 -0.31 6.20 23.10
CA ASN A 71 0.42 7.19 23.90
C ASN A 71 1.84 7.45 23.37
N ASP A 72 1.94 7.83 22.09
CA ASP A 72 3.23 8.16 21.46
C ASP A 72 3.90 9.35 22.15
N GLU A 73 5.19 9.18 22.44
CA GLU A 73 6.04 10.24 23.00
C GLU A 73 7.09 10.75 22.01
N LYS A 74 7.07 10.22 20.77
CA LYS A 74 8.09 10.51 19.77
C LYS A 74 7.79 11.76 18.95
N LEU A 75 6.50 12.02 18.67
CA LEU A 75 6.09 13.19 17.90
C LEU A 75 6.17 14.44 18.77
N GLU A 76 7.13 15.32 18.46
CA GLU A 76 7.32 16.58 19.17
C GLU A 76 6.54 17.73 18.51
N ASP A 77 6.24 18.79 19.30
CA ASP A 77 5.64 20.01 18.81
C ASP A 77 6.67 20.89 18.06
N LYS A 78 7.16 20.40 16.92
CA LYS A 78 8.08 21.06 16.01
C LYS A 78 7.46 21.19 14.63
N ASN A 79 7.78 22.25 13.91
CA ASN A 79 7.31 22.47 12.54
C ASN A 79 8.12 21.62 11.56
N TYR A 80 7.42 20.96 10.61
CA TYR A 80 8.03 20.17 9.52
C TYR A 80 9.01 19.08 9.98
N ALA A 81 8.85 18.59 11.19
CA ALA A 81 9.70 17.52 11.72
C ALA A 81 9.16 16.15 11.30
N SER A 82 10.04 15.31 10.78
CA SER A 82 9.70 13.96 10.30
C SER A 82 10.15 12.89 11.28
N TYR A 83 9.29 11.92 11.52
CA TYR A 83 9.49 10.83 12.48
C TYR A 83 9.18 9.48 11.83
N ASP A 84 10.16 8.58 11.85
CA ASP A 84 10.04 7.26 11.26
C ASP A 84 9.50 6.24 12.27
N PHE A 85 8.55 5.44 11.85
CA PHE A 85 7.99 4.31 12.57
C PHE A 85 8.21 3.03 11.78
N LYS A 86 8.63 1.95 12.44
CA LYS A 86 8.80 0.64 11.83
C LYS A 86 7.51 -0.16 11.97
N CYS A 87 7.17 -0.93 10.94
CA CYS A 87 6.14 -1.96 10.98
C CYS A 87 6.81 -3.34 10.81
N GLU A 88 6.25 -4.34 11.48
CA GLU A 88 6.66 -5.74 11.31
C GLU A 88 5.56 -6.51 10.56
N GLY A 89 5.23 -6.05 9.34
CA GLY A 89 4.26 -6.69 8.49
C GLY A 89 4.84 -7.88 7.74
N SER A 90 4.02 -8.90 7.48
CA SER A 90 4.38 -10.06 6.63
C SER A 90 3.44 -10.26 5.46
N THR A 91 2.31 -9.56 5.43
CA THR A 91 1.23 -9.73 4.46
C THR A 91 1.21 -8.58 3.45
N TYR A 92 0.98 -8.92 2.18
CA TYR A 92 0.81 -7.95 1.11
C TYR A 92 -0.61 -7.38 1.14
N TYR A 93 -0.70 -6.05 1.17
CA TYR A 93 -1.96 -5.32 1.07
C TYR A 93 -1.91 -4.31 -0.08
N LYS A 94 -3.08 -4.07 -0.67
CA LYS A 94 -3.30 -3.08 -1.73
C LYS A 94 -3.91 -1.79 -1.21
N TYR A 95 -4.72 -1.89 -0.14
CA TYR A 95 -5.40 -0.76 0.49
C TYR A 95 -4.95 -0.65 1.93
N PHE A 96 -4.79 0.59 2.39
CA PHE A 96 -4.36 0.92 3.73
C PHE A 96 -5.29 1.95 4.34
N LYS A 97 -5.54 1.82 5.64
CA LYS A 97 -6.25 2.82 6.44
C LYS A 97 -5.36 3.21 7.61
N TRP A 98 -5.07 4.50 7.73
CA TRP A 98 -4.45 5.08 8.90
C TRP A 98 -5.51 5.83 9.70
N GLU A 99 -5.75 5.43 10.94
CA GLU A 99 -6.81 5.92 11.80
C GLU A 99 -6.20 6.47 13.10
N ILE A 100 -6.38 7.77 13.33
CA ILE A 100 -5.95 8.45 14.55
C ILE A 100 -7.09 8.37 15.57
N THR A 101 -6.78 7.89 16.77
CA THR A 101 -7.75 7.65 17.84
C THR A 101 -7.57 8.61 19.02
N ALA A 102 -6.41 9.27 19.14
CA ALA A 102 -6.17 10.33 20.13
C ALA A 102 -5.13 11.34 19.61
N ILE A 103 -5.22 12.57 20.11
CA ILE A 103 -4.23 13.64 19.96
C ILE A 103 -3.65 14.01 21.33
N HIS A 104 -2.48 14.66 21.36
CA HIS A 104 -1.82 15.01 22.63
C HIS A 104 -2.67 15.93 23.50
N SER A 105 -3.25 16.99 22.92
CA SER A 105 -4.15 17.88 23.66
C SER A 105 -4.97 18.78 22.74
N GLY A 106 -5.91 19.51 23.33
CA GLY A 106 -6.73 20.46 22.56
C GLY A 106 -7.90 19.83 21.83
N LYS A 107 -8.32 20.44 20.73
CA LYS A 107 -9.51 20.04 19.93
C LYS A 107 -9.24 20.06 18.43
N THR A 108 -7.99 19.94 18.03
CA THR A 108 -7.60 19.98 16.61
C THR A 108 -6.50 18.96 16.37
N LEU A 109 -6.75 18.04 15.46
CA LEU A 109 -5.72 17.16 14.89
C LEU A 109 -5.00 17.90 13.78
N GLN A 110 -3.69 17.73 13.70
CA GLN A 110 -2.88 18.27 12.63
C GLN A 110 -1.77 17.31 12.23
N VAL A 111 -1.61 17.08 10.93
CA VAL A 111 -0.55 16.27 10.32
C VAL A 111 -0.09 16.96 9.04
N GLY A 112 1.20 17.16 8.87
CA GLY A 112 1.77 17.69 7.63
C GLY A 112 1.76 16.65 6.54
N GLU A 113 2.35 15.48 6.80
CA GLU A 113 2.44 14.40 5.83
C GLU A 113 2.44 13.02 6.51
N PHE A 114 1.91 12.03 5.81
CA PHE A 114 2.02 10.62 6.14
C PHE A 114 2.52 9.86 4.92
N GLU A 115 3.69 9.22 5.04
CA GLU A 115 4.31 8.42 3.98
C GLU A 115 4.44 6.96 4.43
N LEU A 116 3.76 6.04 3.74
CA LEU A 116 3.87 4.61 3.99
C LEU A 116 4.98 3.98 3.14
N LYS A 117 5.86 3.22 3.79
CA LYS A 117 6.98 2.50 3.17
C LYS A 117 6.59 1.04 2.95
N LEU A 118 6.59 0.60 1.69
CA LEU A 118 6.17 -0.74 1.28
C LEU A 118 7.32 -1.51 0.63
N LYS A 119 7.48 -2.77 1.03
CA LYS A 119 8.26 -3.75 0.28
C LYS A 119 7.34 -4.38 -0.76
N THR A 120 7.56 -4.10 -2.04
CA THR A 120 6.72 -4.56 -3.16
C THR A 120 7.31 -5.71 -3.96
N THR A 121 8.54 -6.16 -3.64
CA THR A 121 9.19 -7.30 -4.29
C THR A 121 8.62 -8.61 -3.78
N CYS A 122 8.16 -9.48 -4.70
CA CYS A 122 7.65 -10.81 -4.41
C CYS A 122 8.37 -11.82 -5.31
N SER A 123 8.77 -12.95 -4.75
CA SER A 123 9.40 -14.04 -5.52
C SER A 123 8.40 -14.85 -6.33
N HIS A 124 7.11 -14.68 -6.10
CA HIS A 124 6.00 -15.47 -6.63
C HIS A 124 6.14 -16.99 -6.35
N LYS A 125 6.78 -17.30 -5.22
CA LYS A 125 6.99 -18.66 -4.72
C LYS A 125 6.47 -18.79 -3.30
N ASN A 126 5.87 -19.91 -2.98
CA ASN A 126 5.49 -20.31 -1.63
C ASN A 126 6.73 -20.59 -0.75
N ALA A 127 6.54 -20.77 0.54
CA ALA A 127 7.63 -21.07 1.48
C ALA A 127 8.36 -22.38 1.17
N ASP A 128 7.68 -23.36 0.55
CA ASP A 128 8.25 -24.64 0.11
C ASP A 128 8.93 -24.58 -1.27
N GLY A 129 9.00 -23.39 -1.88
CA GLY A 129 9.59 -23.16 -3.21
C GLY A 129 8.66 -23.43 -4.39
N SER A 130 7.46 -23.95 -4.17
CA SER A 130 6.45 -24.13 -5.22
C SER A 130 5.95 -22.79 -5.76
N SER A 131 5.35 -22.81 -6.97
CA SER A 131 4.78 -21.59 -7.57
C SER A 131 3.60 -21.08 -6.75
N ALA A 132 3.58 -19.77 -6.46
CA ALA A 132 2.45 -19.07 -5.87
C ALA A 132 1.49 -18.49 -6.93
N LEU A 133 1.67 -18.83 -8.21
CA LEU A 133 0.80 -18.40 -9.30
C LEU A 133 -0.48 -19.23 -9.31
N GLY A 134 -1.62 -18.55 -9.31
CA GLY A 134 -2.94 -19.15 -9.39
C GLY A 134 -3.27 -19.71 -10.79
N LYS A 135 -4.54 -20.00 -11.02
CA LYS A 135 -5.02 -20.44 -12.35
C LYS A 135 -4.75 -19.37 -13.40
N ALA A 136 -4.63 -19.80 -14.66
CA ALA A 136 -4.55 -18.90 -15.81
C ALA A 136 -5.79 -17.98 -15.83
N ILE A 137 -5.54 -16.67 -16.02
CA ILE A 137 -6.57 -15.66 -16.20
C ILE A 137 -6.84 -15.48 -17.69
N GLU A 138 -5.76 -15.32 -18.47
CA GLU A 138 -5.80 -15.09 -19.89
C GLU A 138 -4.59 -15.77 -20.55
N THR A 139 -4.80 -16.34 -21.72
CA THR A 139 -3.72 -16.89 -22.57
C THR A 139 -3.71 -16.15 -23.88
N ILE A 140 -2.58 -15.57 -24.20
CA ILE A 140 -2.31 -14.90 -25.48
C ILE A 140 -1.44 -15.84 -26.34
N GLU A 141 -1.94 -16.21 -27.50
CA GLU A 141 -1.20 -17.05 -28.43
C GLU A 141 0.01 -16.32 -29.06
N ALA A 142 1.02 -17.10 -29.44
CA ALA A 142 2.15 -16.57 -30.18
C ALA A 142 1.71 -15.96 -31.53
N THR A 143 2.39 -14.90 -31.92
CA THR A 143 2.29 -14.28 -33.24
C THR A 143 3.52 -14.66 -34.08
N CYS A 144 3.70 -14.06 -35.21
CA CYS A 144 4.94 -14.25 -36.01
C CYS A 144 6.12 -13.42 -35.48
N VAL A 145 5.90 -12.51 -34.53
CA VAL A 145 6.92 -11.59 -33.99
C VAL A 145 7.04 -11.67 -32.49
N GLU A 146 6.02 -12.19 -31.76
CA GLU A 146 5.99 -12.27 -30.32
C GLU A 146 5.56 -13.65 -29.84
N HIS A 147 6.23 -14.16 -28.81
CA HIS A 147 5.85 -15.40 -28.14
C HIS A 147 4.52 -15.26 -27.39
N GLY A 148 3.78 -16.35 -27.30
CA GLY A 148 2.59 -16.42 -26.48
C GLY A 148 2.93 -16.38 -24.99
N TYR A 149 1.99 -15.90 -24.21
CA TYR A 149 2.13 -15.87 -22.75
C TYR A 149 0.80 -16.13 -22.05
N THR A 150 0.88 -16.55 -20.81
CA THR A 150 -0.28 -16.71 -19.94
C THR A 150 -0.15 -15.78 -18.76
N THR A 151 -1.24 -15.14 -18.36
CA THR A 151 -1.28 -14.30 -17.16
C THR A 151 -1.86 -15.06 -15.99
N HIS A 152 -1.28 -14.86 -14.81
CA HIS A 152 -1.69 -15.47 -13.56
C HIS A 152 -1.71 -14.41 -12.47
N GLU A 153 -2.63 -14.55 -11.51
CA GLU A 153 -2.54 -13.79 -10.27
C GLU A 153 -1.68 -14.53 -9.24
N CYS A 154 -0.75 -13.82 -8.63
CA CYS A 154 0.02 -14.37 -7.51
C CYS A 154 -0.83 -14.38 -6.24
N SER A 155 -0.99 -15.53 -5.59
CA SER A 155 -1.75 -15.68 -4.34
C SER A 155 -1.16 -14.93 -3.15
N ILE A 156 0.12 -14.54 -3.22
CA ILE A 156 0.84 -13.84 -2.14
C ILE A 156 0.71 -12.33 -2.27
N CYS A 157 1.04 -11.77 -3.43
CA CYS A 157 1.12 -10.32 -3.64
C CYS A 157 0.00 -9.75 -4.50
N HIS A 158 -0.89 -10.59 -5.01
CA HIS A 158 -2.04 -10.23 -5.87
C HIS A 158 -1.66 -9.48 -7.16
N SER A 159 -0.39 -9.58 -7.57
CA SER A 159 0.05 -9.03 -8.84
C SER A 159 -0.27 -9.98 -9.99
N ILE A 160 -0.61 -9.41 -11.14
CA ILE A 160 -0.70 -10.19 -12.39
C ILE A 160 0.71 -10.41 -12.92
N VAL A 161 1.06 -11.66 -13.12
CA VAL A 161 2.37 -12.12 -13.59
C VAL A 161 2.20 -12.73 -14.97
N LYS A 162 3.02 -12.31 -15.90
CA LYS A 162 3.13 -12.93 -17.24
C LYS A 162 4.11 -14.10 -17.16
N VAL A 163 3.71 -15.23 -17.68
CA VAL A 163 4.54 -16.42 -17.86
C VAL A 163 4.58 -16.74 -19.33
N ASP A 164 5.77 -16.75 -19.92
CA ASP A 164 5.97 -17.07 -21.33
C ASP A 164 5.64 -18.55 -21.55
N ASN A 165 4.88 -18.85 -22.61
CA ASN A 165 4.48 -20.23 -22.93
C ASN A 165 5.60 -21.00 -23.63
N ASN A 166 6.72 -20.34 -24.01
CA ASN A 166 7.80 -20.88 -24.83
C ASN A 166 7.34 -21.47 -26.17
N ASP A 167 6.20 -20.99 -26.68
CA ASP A 167 5.65 -21.41 -27.95
C ASP A 167 6.55 -20.96 -29.11
N GLU A 168 6.63 -21.78 -30.18
CA GLU A 168 7.24 -21.33 -31.42
C GLU A 168 6.46 -20.16 -32.01
N LEU A 169 7.18 -19.18 -32.61
CA LEU A 169 6.55 -18.11 -33.35
C LEU A 169 5.76 -18.68 -34.54
N LYS A 170 4.56 -18.14 -34.78
CA LYS A 170 3.74 -18.55 -35.93
C LYS A 170 4.48 -18.23 -37.26
N LYS A 171 4.60 -19.24 -38.14
CA LYS A 171 5.21 -19.06 -39.47
C LYS A 171 4.32 -18.16 -40.32
N HIS A 172 4.92 -17.21 -41.03
CA HIS A 172 4.23 -16.48 -42.08
C HIS A 172 3.78 -17.45 -43.19
N THR A 173 2.48 -17.51 -43.41
CA THR A 173 1.99 -18.12 -44.66
C THR A 173 2.18 -17.07 -45.75
N PRO A 174 3.01 -17.33 -46.79
CA PRO A 174 3.13 -16.37 -47.88
C PRO A 174 1.74 -16.14 -48.51
N PRO A 175 1.42 -14.91 -48.91
CA PRO A 175 0.17 -14.67 -49.62
C PRO A 175 0.14 -15.58 -50.89
N ILE A 176 -0.95 -16.35 -51.02
CA ILE A 176 -1.19 -17.13 -52.25
C ILE A 176 -1.36 -16.10 -53.36
N MET A 177 -0.34 -15.96 -54.22
CA MET A 177 -0.51 -15.18 -55.43
C MET A 177 -1.45 -15.97 -56.33
N CYS A 178 -2.70 -15.54 -56.44
CA CYS A 178 -3.58 -15.97 -57.54
C CYS A 178 -2.95 -15.53 -58.87
N ARG A 179 -2.64 -16.51 -59.70
CA ARG A 179 -2.28 -16.28 -61.10
C ARG A 179 -3.56 -16.12 -61.94
#